data_8e0a43a93ea4e627dfb740b7558158b9
#
_entry.id   8e0a43a93ea4e627dfb740b7558158b9
#
_cell.length_a   1.000
_cell.length_b   1.000
_cell.length_c   1.000
_cell.angle_alpha   90.00
_cell.angle_beta   90.00
_cell.angle_gamma   90.00
#
_symmetry.space_group_name_H-M   'P 1'
#
loop_
_entity.id
_entity.type
_entity.pdbx_description
1 polymer ?
#
loop_
_entity_poly.entity_id
_entity_poly.type
_entity_poly.pdbx_seq_one_letter_code
_entity_poly.pdbx_strand_id
1 'polypeptide(L)'
;MASTLSYLTLSLLLPTLLTLPSPVSSSSSAAAAAPKTCNGQATYCTRKYSQLTHLGAHDSPFVGPLPQHNQNLEVTEQLDLGIRFLQGQTHKALDEKDPIRLCHTSCFLEDAGTLVSFLETVKTWLDAHPDEVVTLLLTNGDNLPVSRFDQAFAEAKVNEYAFVPEGSPDVLAMDKWPTLGSLIEKSKRLVVFLDYGADPKKTPYILDEFAYFFETPYGITDASFPNCSIDRPPGASPDGRMYIVNHFLDKEVLGILIPDRLHAAKTNAASGDGSIGAQSELCESVYHRLPNVVLADFVDQGEVMAAQDRLNGV
;
A
#
# COMPACT_ATOMS: atom_id res chain seq x y z
N MET A 1 67.58 25.68 -78.89
CA MET A 1 67.39 26.20 -77.52
C MET A 1 66.45 25.28 -76.86
N ALA A 2 66.86 24.27 -76.14
CA ALA A 2 66.07 23.27 -75.50
C ALA A 2 66.29 23.39 -74.01
N SER A 3 65.23 23.63 -73.25
CA SER A 3 65.25 23.74 -71.79
C SER A 3 64.68 22.44 -71.24
N THR A 4 65.49 21.72 -70.49
CA THR A 4 65.15 20.48 -69.82
C THR A 4 64.44 20.73 -68.49
N LEU A 5 63.24 20.19 -68.33
CA LEU A 5 62.47 20.21 -67.07
C LEU A 5 62.77 18.90 -66.34
N SER A 6 63.34 19.02 -65.11
CA SER A 6 63.52 17.92 -64.17
C SER A 6 62.24 17.73 -63.31
N TYR A 7 61.71 16.52 -63.29
CA TYR A 7 60.61 16.15 -62.40
C TYR A 7 61.21 15.61 -61.09
N LEU A 8 60.86 16.31 -59.98
CA LEU A 8 61.05 15.78 -58.64
C LEU A 8 59.85 14.92 -58.26
N THR A 9 60.09 13.66 -57.98
CA THR A 9 59.07 12.78 -57.40
C THR A 9 59.07 12.91 -55.88
N LEU A 10 57.99 13.42 -55.33
CA LEU A 10 57.74 13.55 -53.89
C LEU A 10 57.03 12.27 -53.40
N SER A 11 57.75 11.41 -52.65
CA SER A 11 57.15 10.23 -51.99
C SER A 11 56.42 10.66 -50.70
N LEU A 12 55.09 10.57 -50.72
CA LEU A 12 54.25 10.72 -49.53
C LEU A 12 54.30 9.44 -48.70
N LEU A 13 54.92 9.50 -47.52
CA LEU A 13 54.80 8.51 -46.45
C LEU A 13 53.49 8.78 -45.67
N LEU A 14 52.50 7.87 -45.81
CA LEU A 14 51.28 7.86 -44.99
C LEU A 14 51.63 7.24 -43.66
N PRO A 15 51.30 7.89 -42.51
CA PRO A 15 51.37 7.23 -41.19
C PRO A 15 50.23 6.29 -41.02
N THR A 16 50.46 5.02 -40.83
CA THR A 16 49.46 4.04 -40.37
C THR A 16 49.06 4.34 -38.92
N LEU A 17 47.84 4.81 -38.76
CA LEU A 17 47.21 5.01 -37.43
C LEU A 17 46.87 3.61 -36.87
N LEU A 18 47.63 3.16 -35.85
CA LEU A 18 47.25 2.01 -35.04
C LEU A 18 46.08 2.44 -34.13
N THR A 19 44.88 1.96 -34.43
CA THR A 19 43.72 2.07 -33.53
C THR A 19 43.87 1.02 -32.44
N LEU A 20 44.13 1.49 -31.20
CA LEU A 20 44.06 0.67 -30.01
C LEU A 20 42.56 0.39 -29.71
N PRO A 21 42.16 -0.85 -29.36
CA PRO A 21 40.80 -1.13 -28.95
C PRO A 21 40.58 -0.46 -27.61
N SER A 22 39.52 0.37 -27.53
CA SER A 22 39.04 0.94 -26.27
C SER A 22 38.60 -0.19 -25.32
N PRO A 23 38.91 -0.11 -24.03
CA PRO A 23 38.42 -1.09 -23.08
C PRO A 23 36.89 -0.98 -22.97
N VAL A 24 36.20 -2.06 -23.28
CA VAL A 24 34.76 -2.22 -23.01
C VAL A 24 34.62 -2.26 -21.51
N SER A 25 34.18 -1.16 -20.90
CA SER A 25 33.74 -1.14 -19.51
C SER A 25 32.48 -2.01 -19.38
N SER A 26 32.65 -3.24 -18.94
CA SER A 26 31.52 -4.05 -18.44
C SER A 26 31.06 -3.44 -17.13
N SER A 27 30.01 -2.62 -17.18
CA SER A 27 29.28 -2.23 -15.99
C SER A 27 28.57 -3.49 -15.46
N SER A 28 29.19 -4.17 -14.52
CA SER A 28 28.47 -5.14 -13.69
C SER A 28 27.46 -4.36 -12.89
N SER A 29 26.18 -4.49 -13.22
CA SER A 29 25.11 -4.10 -12.28
C SER A 29 25.29 -4.97 -11.03
N ALA A 30 25.79 -4.38 -9.95
CA ALA A 30 25.80 -5.04 -8.67
C ALA A 30 24.33 -5.38 -8.37
N ALA A 31 24.00 -6.67 -8.28
CA ALA A 31 22.71 -7.10 -7.75
C ALA A 31 22.59 -6.49 -6.35
N ALA A 32 21.49 -5.78 -6.09
CA ALA A 32 21.22 -5.26 -4.76
C ALA A 32 21.28 -6.42 -3.75
N ALA A 33 21.98 -6.23 -2.65
CA ALA A 33 22.00 -7.23 -1.59
C ALA A 33 20.56 -7.44 -1.08
N ALA A 34 20.17 -8.70 -0.87
CA ALA A 34 18.85 -9.00 -0.32
C ALA A 34 18.63 -8.23 0.99
N PRO A 35 17.42 -7.69 1.23
CA PRO A 35 17.12 -6.91 2.42
C PRO A 35 17.32 -7.75 3.68
N LYS A 36 17.85 -7.16 4.73
CA LYS A 36 18.07 -7.85 6.02
C LYS A 36 16.76 -8.07 6.76
N THR A 37 15.83 -7.14 6.63
CA THR A 37 14.47 -7.18 7.18
C THR A 37 13.48 -6.71 6.11
N CYS A 38 12.23 -7.09 6.24
CA CYS A 38 11.13 -6.63 5.41
C CYS A 38 9.97 -6.28 6.34
N ASN A 39 9.49 -5.04 6.31
CA ASN A 39 8.52 -4.56 7.28
C ASN A 39 8.95 -4.88 8.73
N GLY A 40 10.22 -4.60 9.02
CA GLY A 40 10.82 -4.77 10.35
C GLY A 40 11.22 -6.20 10.74
N GLN A 41 10.79 -7.25 10.01
CA GLN A 41 11.03 -8.65 10.36
C GLN A 41 11.81 -9.42 9.28
N ALA A 42 12.88 -10.11 9.66
CA ALA A 42 13.67 -10.91 8.71
C ALA A 42 12.86 -12.06 8.09
N THR A 43 11.99 -12.68 8.88
CA THR A 43 11.13 -13.78 8.45
C THR A 43 10.11 -13.39 7.39
N TYR A 44 9.72 -12.11 7.32
CA TYR A 44 8.75 -11.62 6.33
C TYR A 44 9.35 -11.56 4.93
N CYS A 45 10.67 -11.45 4.78
CA CYS A 45 11.31 -11.34 3.47
C CYS A 45 11.05 -12.54 2.57
N THR A 46 10.88 -13.74 3.13
CA THR A 46 10.60 -14.98 2.38
C THR A 46 9.11 -15.33 2.31
N ARG A 47 8.25 -14.60 3.03
CA ARG A 47 6.79 -14.81 3.00
C ARG A 47 6.16 -14.01 1.89
N LYS A 48 5.18 -14.61 1.22
CA LYS A 48 4.38 -13.90 0.21
C LYS A 48 3.51 -12.84 0.88
N TYR A 49 3.27 -11.75 0.18
CA TYR A 49 2.36 -10.70 0.64
C TYR A 49 1.03 -11.28 1.15
N SER A 50 0.45 -12.22 0.40
CA SER A 50 -0.83 -12.89 0.73
C SER A 50 -0.76 -13.87 1.92
N GLN A 51 0.41 -14.09 2.51
CA GLN A 51 0.62 -14.99 3.66
C GLN A 51 0.83 -14.25 4.97
N LEU A 52 0.77 -12.92 4.94
CA LEU A 52 0.96 -12.07 6.10
C LEU A 52 -0.37 -11.50 6.58
N THR A 53 -0.46 -11.29 7.88
CA THR A 53 -1.47 -10.41 8.50
C THR A 53 -0.84 -9.04 8.69
N HIS A 54 -1.44 -8.02 8.11
CA HIS A 54 -1.05 -6.63 8.31
C HIS A 54 -2.06 -5.95 9.23
N LEU A 55 -1.58 -5.31 10.30
CA LEU A 55 -2.41 -4.34 11.00
C LEU A 55 -2.44 -3.06 10.17
N GLY A 56 -3.65 -2.54 9.97
CA GLY A 56 -3.92 -1.36 9.18
C GLY A 56 -4.59 -0.26 10.00
N ALA A 57 -4.27 0.98 9.68
CA ALA A 57 -4.96 2.13 10.22
C ALA A 57 -6.22 2.39 9.37
N HIS A 58 -7.40 2.17 9.98
CA HIS A 58 -8.67 2.59 9.43
C HIS A 58 -8.71 4.11 9.37
N ASP A 59 -9.16 4.64 8.27
CA ASP A 59 -9.26 6.07 8.03
C ASP A 59 -8.01 6.87 8.45
N SER A 60 -6.86 6.33 8.07
CA SER A 60 -5.49 6.78 8.40
C SER A 60 -5.26 8.29 8.32
N PRO A 61 -5.81 9.04 7.34
CA PRO A 61 -5.60 10.48 7.24
C PRO A 61 -6.39 11.31 8.26
N PHE A 62 -7.42 10.75 8.92
CA PHE A 62 -8.31 11.54 9.78
C PHE A 62 -7.79 11.53 11.22
N VAL A 63 -6.87 12.46 11.47
CA VAL A 63 -6.07 12.55 12.68
C VAL A 63 -6.50 13.71 13.55
N GLY A 64 -6.65 13.48 14.86
CA GLY A 64 -6.87 14.54 15.81
C GLY A 64 -7.75 14.16 17.01
N PRO A 65 -8.11 15.17 17.83
CA PRO A 65 -8.80 14.94 19.10
C PRO A 65 -10.34 14.95 18.99
N LEU A 66 -10.92 15.30 17.82
CA LEU A 66 -12.36 15.44 17.68
C LEU A 66 -13.06 14.06 17.64
N PRO A 67 -14.37 14.00 17.96
CA PRO A 67 -15.09 12.72 18.03
C PRO A 67 -15.12 11.91 16.73
N GLN A 68 -15.04 12.56 15.57
CA GLN A 68 -15.06 11.92 14.26
C GLN A 68 -13.69 11.43 13.81
N HIS A 69 -12.59 11.79 14.49
CA HIS A 69 -11.26 11.36 14.11
C HIS A 69 -11.01 9.89 14.45
N ASN A 70 -10.39 9.18 13.54
CA ASN A 70 -10.08 7.76 13.66
C ASN A 70 -8.68 7.48 14.22
N GLN A 71 -7.77 8.44 14.11
CA GLN A 71 -6.39 8.26 14.52
C GLN A 71 -5.91 9.40 15.44
N ASN A 72 -4.93 9.08 16.30
CA ASN A 72 -4.23 10.08 17.12
C ASN A 72 -2.88 10.51 16.50
N LEU A 73 -2.25 9.59 15.77
CA LEU A 73 -0.93 9.76 15.17
C LEU A 73 -1.03 10.23 13.73
N GLU A 74 -0.15 11.12 13.32
CA GLU A 74 0.02 11.48 11.92
C GLU A 74 0.45 10.26 11.08
N VAL A 75 0.20 10.29 9.78
CA VAL A 75 0.46 9.16 8.86
C VAL A 75 1.91 8.65 8.95
N THR A 76 2.88 9.55 9.05
CA THR A 76 4.30 9.18 9.24
C THR A 76 4.54 8.46 10.56
N GLU A 77 3.90 8.91 11.64
CA GLU A 77 4.02 8.29 12.96
C GLU A 77 3.34 6.90 12.98
N GLN A 78 2.22 6.73 12.26
CA GLN A 78 1.60 5.41 12.08
C GLN A 78 2.55 4.45 11.35
N LEU A 79 3.22 4.92 10.29
CA LEU A 79 4.23 4.15 9.57
C LEU A 79 5.44 3.82 10.45
N ASP A 80 5.92 4.79 11.23
CA ASP A 80 7.04 4.61 12.18
C ASP A 80 6.69 3.64 13.31
N LEU A 81 5.42 3.59 13.73
CA LEU A 81 4.92 2.60 14.68
C LEU A 81 4.98 1.16 14.13
N GLY A 82 4.96 0.98 12.81
CA GLY A 82 4.97 -0.33 12.16
C GLY A 82 3.73 -0.64 11.32
N ILE A 83 2.76 0.27 11.24
CA ILE A 83 1.59 0.12 10.36
C ILE A 83 2.04 0.11 8.90
N ARG A 84 1.56 -0.87 8.13
CA ARG A 84 1.92 -1.04 6.70
C ARG A 84 0.70 -1.14 5.78
N PHE A 85 -0.48 -0.98 6.33
CA PHE A 85 -1.72 -0.89 5.56
C PHE A 85 -2.44 0.39 5.99
N LEU A 86 -2.60 1.34 5.07
CA LEU A 86 -3.26 2.61 5.29
C LEU A 86 -4.55 2.65 4.48
N GLN A 87 -5.66 2.89 5.12
CA GLN A 87 -6.93 3.06 4.45
C GLN A 87 -7.40 4.51 4.59
N GLY A 88 -8.05 5.05 3.56
CA GLY A 88 -8.58 6.40 3.60
C GLY A 88 -9.72 6.63 2.62
N GLN A 89 -10.68 7.47 3.03
CA GLN A 89 -11.82 7.83 2.21
C GLN A 89 -11.46 8.98 1.26
N THR A 90 -11.77 8.80 -0.02
CA THR A 90 -11.55 9.85 -1.03
C THR A 90 -12.87 10.41 -1.53
N HIS A 91 -12.88 11.72 -1.77
CA HIS A 91 -14.01 12.44 -2.31
C HIS A 91 -13.59 13.40 -3.43
N LYS A 92 -14.54 13.69 -4.32
CA LYS A 92 -14.37 14.78 -5.28
C LYS A 92 -14.35 16.11 -4.52
N ALA A 93 -13.53 17.02 -4.98
CA ALA A 93 -13.60 18.41 -4.56
C ALA A 93 -14.90 19.09 -5.07
N LEU A 94 -15.19 20.28 -4.57
CA LEU A 94 -16.36 21.05 -5.00
C LEU A 94 -16.34 21.39 -6.50
N ASP A 95 -15.16 21.65 -7.08
CA ASP A 95 -14.96 21.75 -8.53
C ASP A 95 -14.38 20.43 -9.04
N GLU A 96 -14.95 19.88 -10.12
CA GLU A 96 -14.47 18.63 -10.73
C GLU A 96 -13.03 18.70 -11.27
N LYS A 97 -12.49 19.91 -11.47
CA LYS A 97 -11.11 20.14 -11.88
C LYS A 97 -10.12 20.13 -10.73
N ASP A 98 -10.62 20.30 -9.52
CA ASP A 98 -9.80 20.29 -8.33
C ASP A 98 -9.28 18.86 -8.01
N PRO A 99 -8.15 18.74 -7.32
CA PRO A 99 -7.60 17.44 -6.95
C PRO A 99 -8.56 16.64 -6.05
N ILE A 100 -8.48 15.30 -6.11
CA ILE A 100 -9.16 14.41 -5.17
C ILE A 100 -8.75 14.78 -3.74
N ARG A 101 -9.72 14.79 -2.83
CA ARG A 101 -9.50 15.09 -1.42
C ARG A 101 -9.69 13.84 -0.57
N LEU A 102 -9.06 13.85 0.58
CA LEU A 102 -9.28 12.88 1.65
C LEU A 102 -10.28 13.50 2.64
N CYS A 103 -11.48 12.97 2.65
CA CYS A 103 -12.55 13.52 3.49
C CYS A 103 -13.30 12.39 4.20
N HIS A 104 -13.59 12.56 5.49
CA HIS A 104 -14.38 11.61 6.26
C HIS A 104 -15.87 11.89 6.05
N THR A 105 -16.58 10.97 5.42
CA THR A 105 -18.00 11.07 5.05
C THR A 105 -18.28 12.22 4.08
N SER A 106 -17.74 13.41 4.31
CA SER A 106 -17.83 14.56 3.41
C SER A 106 -16.76 15.59 3.76
N CYS A 107 -16.29 16.35 2.76
CA CYS A 107 -15.30 17.40 2.96
C CYS A 107 -15.79 18.61 3.80
N PHE A 108 -17.09 18.67 4.08
CA PHE A 108 -17.65 19.66 5.02
C PHE A 108 -17.45 19.23 6.48
N LEU A 109 -17.51 17.91 6.77
CA LEU A 109 -17.36 17.39 8.12
C LEU A 109 -15.90 17.28 8.52
N GLU A 110 -15.08 16.76 7.62
CA GLU A 110 -13.65 16.63 7.82
C GLU A 110 -12.91 16.55 6.49
N ASP A 111 -11.84 17.30 6.37
CA ASP A 111 -11.01 17.41 5.18
C ASP A 111 -9.53 17.36 5.57
N ALA A 112 -8.90 16.23 5.34
CA ALA A 112 -7.48 15.97 5.62
C ALA A 112 -6.55 16.40 4.47
N GLY A 113 -7.03 17.17 3.50
CA GLY A 113 -6.22 17.67 2.40
C GLY A 113 -6.37 16.87 1.10
N THR A 114 -5.43 17.05 0.18
CA THR A 114 -5.47 16.41 -1.13
C THR A 114 -4.88 15.00 -1.09
N LEU A 115 -5.39 14.13 -1.96
CA LEU A 115 -4.78 12.81 -2.17
C LEU A 115 -3.30 12.94 -2.58
N VAL A 116 -2.95 13.94 -3.39
CA VAL A 116 -1.55 14.21 -3.79
C VAL A 116 -0.66 14.43 -2.57
N SER A 117 -1.08 15.32 -1.64
CA SER A 117 -0.30 15.61 -0.43
C SER A 117 -0.10 14.38 0.46
N PHE A 118 -1.13 13.55 0.61
CA PHE A 118 -1.04 12.28 1.33
C PHE A 118 -0.05 11.31 0.65
N LEU A 119 -0.13 11.19 -0.67
CA LEU A 119 0.77 10.34 -1.44
C LEU A 119 2.23 10.82 -1.38
N GLU A 120 2.46 12.14 -1.37
CA GLU A 120 3.79 12.73 -1.18
C GLU A 120 4.36 12.41 0.21
N THR A 121 3.51 12.41 1.24
CA THR A 121 3.89 11.98 2.59
C THR A 121 4.32 10.52 2.62
N VAL A 122 3.51 9.62 2.05
CA VAL A 122 3.83 8.19 1.95
C VAL A 122 5.10 7.96 1.12
N LYS A 123 5.26 8.68 -0.01
CA LYS A 123 6.46 8.59 -0.82
C LYS A 123 7.71 9.01 -0.06
N THR A 124 7.66 10.14 0.63
CA THR A 124 8.80 10.67 1.41
C THR A 124 9.22 9.67 2.47
N TRP A 125 8.26 9.03 3.12
CA TRP A 125 8.55 7.98 4.11
C TRP A 125 9.17 6.74 3.43
N LEU A 126 8.63 6.27 2.31
CA LEU A 126 9.18 5.15 1.54
C LEU A 126 10.61 5.43 1.04
N ASP A 127 10.92 6.67 0.65
CA ASP A 127 12.27 7.07 0.23
C ASP A 127 13.30 6.88 1.36
N ALA A 128 12.88 7.16 2.60
CA ALA A 128 13.72 7.00 3.79
C ALA A 128 13.79 5.55 4.32
N HIS A 129 12.84 4.69 3.91
CA HIS A 129 12.69 3.33 4.43
C HIS A 129 12.73 2.29 3.28
N PRO A 130 13.92 1.97 2.75
CA PRO A 130 14.06 1.15 1.54
C PRO A 130 13.62 -0.31 1.69
N ASP A 131 13.57 -0.84 2.91
CA ASP A 131 13.23 -2.24 3.22
C ASP A 131 11.76 -2.42 3.62
N GLU A 132 10.91 -1.46 3.29
CA GLU A 132 9.51 -1.45 3.71
C GLU A 132 8.55 -1.50 2.51
N VAL A 133 7.45 -2.23 2.66
CA VAL A 133 6.33 -2.34 1.72
C VAL A 133 5.08 -1.79 2.38
N VAL A 134 4.44 -0.83 1.76
CA VAL A 134 3.20 -0.18 2.24
C VAL A 134 2.04 -0.53 1.32
N THR A 135 0.87 -0.74 1.89
CA THR A 135 -0.38 -0.90 1.15
C THR A 135 -1.27 0.32 1.37
N LEU A 136 -1.90 0.77 0.30
CA LEU A 136 -2.97 1.77 0.34
C LEU A 136 -4.28 1.15 -0.10
N LEU A 137 -5.33 1.33 0.68
CA LEU A 137 -6.72 1.08 0.30
C LEU A 137 -7.46 2.40 0.27
N LEU A 138 -7.88 2.83 -0.91
CA LEU A 138 -8.62 4.07 -1.10
C LEU A 138 -10.08 3.75 -1.41
N THR A 139 -11.00 4.45 -0.75
CA THR A 139 -12.41 4.34 -1.12
C THR A 139 -12.77 5.36 -2.20
N ASN A 140 -13.69 5.00 -3.07
CA ASN A 140 -14.16 5.83 -4.19
C ASN A 140 -15.69 5.92 -4.20
N GLY A 141 -16.27 6.38 -3.10
CA GLY A 141 -17.73 6.51 -2.96
C GLY A 141 -18.39 7.43 -3.98
N ASP A 142 -17.64 8.37 -4.54
CA ASP A 142 -18.11 9.30 -5.58
C ASP A 142 -18.01 8.74 -7.01
N ASN A 143 -17.52 7.52 -7.19
CA ASN A 143 -17.32 6.87 -8.49
C ASN A 143 -16.47 7.70 -9.48
N LEU A 144 -15.41 8.29 -8.98
CA LEU A 144 -14.45 9.02 -9.81
C LEU A 144 -13.74 8.06 -10.79
N PRO A 145 -13.44 8.50 -12.02
CA PRO A 145 -12.68 7.69 -12.95
C PRO A 145 -11.27 7.35 -12.40
N VAL A 146 -10.82 6.12 -12.56
CA VAL A 146 -9.48 5.67 -12.10
C VAL A 146 -8.34 6.56 -12.62
N SER A 147 -8.50 7.18 -13.78
CA SER A 147 -7.54 8.13 -14.35
C SER A 147 -7.29 9.36 -13.47
N ARG A 148 -8.24 9.73 -12.60
CA ARG A 148 -8.05 10.82 -11.64
C ARG A 148 -7.12 10.40 -10.50
N PHE A 149 -7.24 9.15 -10.07
CA PHE A 149 -6.31 8.55 -9.12
C PHE A 149 -4.92 8.42 -9.75
N ASP A 150 -4.82 7.85 -10.96
CA ASP A 150 -3.56 7.73 -11.70
C ASP A 150 -2.84 9.07 -11.83
N GLN A 151 -3.57 10.14 -12.14
CA GLN A 151 -3.02 11.51 -12.18
C GLN A 151 -2.42 11.92 -10.82
N ALA A 152 -3.12 11.67 -9.70
CA ALA A 152 -2.63 12.02 -8.37
C ALA A 152 -1.36 11.22 -8.00
N PHE A 153 -1.32 9.92 -8.32
CA PHE A 153 -0.13 9.08 -8.12
C PHE A 153 1.06 9.53 -8.96
N ALA A 154 0.81 9.93 -10.21
CA ALA A 154 1.85 10.45 -11.11
C ALA A 154 2.37 11.82 -10.64
N GLU A 155 1.51 12.71 -10.16
CA GLU A 155 1.87 14.02 -9.62
C GLU A 155 2.75 13.88 -8.37
N ALA A 156 2.37 13.00 -7.46
CA ALA A 156 3.15 12.66 -6.27
C ALA A 156 4.42 11.83 -6.59
N LYS A 157 4.60 11.35 -7.83
CA LYS A 157 5.70 10.48 -8.28
C LYS A 157 5.85 9.20 -7.47
N VAL A 158 4.77 8.71 -6.89
CA VAL A 158 4.77 7.48 -6.07
C VAL A 158 4.42 6.23 -6.87
N ASN A 159 3.85 6.40 -8.06
CA ASN A 159 3.55 5.33 -9.01
C ASN A 159 4.79 4.50 -9.41
N GLU A 160 5.99 5.06 -9.31
CA GLU A 160 7.25 4.33 -9.54
C GLU A 160 7.42 3.14 -8.58
N TYR A 161 6.94 3.27 -7.34
CA TYR A 161 6.95 2.21 -6.33
C TYR A 161 5.78 1.24 -6.45
N ALA A 162 4.78 1.54 -7.27
CA ALA A 162 3.57 0.76 -7.31
C ALA A 162 3.81 -0.63 -7.93
N PHE A 163 3.25 -1.64 -7.27
CA PHE A 163 3.27 -3.03 -7.73
C PHE A 163 2.25 -3.22 -8.85
N VAL A 164 2.70 -3.86 -9.92
CA VAL A 164 1.85 -4.33 -11.01
C VAL A 164 1.87 -5.86 -10.98
N PRO A 165 0.72 -6.53 -10.82
CA PRO A 165 0.66 -7.99 -10.87
C PRO A 165 1.13 -8.55 -12.21
N GLU A 166 1.85 -9.67 -12.17
CA GLU A 166 2.17 -10.40 -13.37
C GLU A 166 0.87 -10.94 -14.00
N GLY A 167 0.72 -10.72 -15.32
CA GLY A 167 -0.50 -11.09 -16.05
C GLY A 167 -1.62 -10.06 -15.98
N SER A 168 -1.40 -8.86 -15.36
CA SER A 168 -2.40 -7.79 -15.43
C SER A 168 -2.91 -7.60 -16.86
N PRO A 169 -4.24 -7.44 -17.09
CA PRO A 169 -5.27 -7.06 -16.12
C PRO A 169 -5.95 -8.23 -15.38
N ASP A 170 -5.52 -9.47 -15.59
CA ASP A 170 -6.11 -10.62 -14.90
C ASP A 170 -5.78 -10.56 -13.39
N VAL A 171 -6.70 -11.08 -12.57
CA VAL A 171 -6.52 -11.13 -11.12
C VAL A 171 -5.41 -12.12 -10.76
N LEU A 172 -4.43 -11.65 -10.02
CA LEU A 172 -3.34 -12.50 -9.54
C LEU A 172 -3.87 -13.47 -8.47
N ALA A 173 -3.71 -14.77 -8.71
CA ALA A 173 -4.13 -15.78 -7.75
C ALA A 173 -3.41 -15.60 -6.40
N MET A 174 -4.11 -15.89 -5.30
CA MET A 174 -3.62 -15.66 -3.94
C MET A 174 -2.27 -16.36 -3.66
N ASP A 175 -2.04 -17.54 -4.25
CA ASP A 175 -0.78 -18.27 -4.13
C ASP A 175 0.35 -17.76 -5.05
N LYS A 176 0.09 -16.78 -5.90
CA LYS A 176 1.05 -16.21 -6.86
C LYS A 176 1.63 -14.85 -6.43
N TRP A 177 1.15 -14.31 -5.33
CA TRP A 177 1.72 -13.06 -4.82
C TRP A 177 3.22 -13.19 -4.56
N PRO A 178 4.01 -12.16 -4.87
CA PRO A 178 5.44 -12.14 -4.58
C PRO A 178 5.71 -12.12 -3.08
N THR A 179 6.94 -12.50 -2.70
CA THR A 179 7.42 -12.29 -1.33
C THR A 179 7.70 -10.82 -1.08
N LEU A 180 7.67 -10.37 0.19
CA LEU A 180 8.04 -8.98 0.50
C LEU A 180 9.47 -8.67 0.05
N GLY A 181 10.41 -9.60 0.23
CA GLY A 181 11.77 -9.43 -0.27
C GLY A 181 11.82 -9.18 -1.77
N SER A 182 11.02 -9.93 -2.55
CA SER A 182 10.95 -9.72 -4.00
C SER A 182 10.35 -8.37 -4.39
N LEU A 183 9.36 -7.87 -3.65
CA LEU A 183 8.80 -6.52 -3.86
C LEU A 183 9.85 -5.44 -3.61
N ILE A 184 10.61 -5.57 -2.50
CA ILE A 184 11.69 -4.65 -2.12
C ILE A 184 12.81 -4.66 -3.14
N GLU A 185 13.32 -5.85 -3.52
CA GLU A 185 14.39 -6.00 -4.52
C GLU A 185 14.04 -5.36 -5.87
N LYS A 186 12.76 -5.40 -6.25
CA LYS A 186 12.25 -4.80 -7.48
C LYS A 186 11.84 -3.34 -7.32
N SER A 187 12.01 -2.75 -6.15
CA SER A 187 11.52 -1.41 -5.80
C SER A 187 10.02 -1.22 -6.02
N LYS A 188 9.23 -2.31 -5.94
CA LYS A 188 7.77 -2.31 -6.06
C LYS A 188 7.13 -2.40 -4.68
N ARG A 189 7.34 -1.35 -3.90
CA ARG A 189 7.10 -1.28 -2.46
C ARG A 189 5.80 -0.61 -2.05
N LEU A 190 4.92 -0.34 -3.03
CA LEU A 190 3.59 0.21 -2.82
C LEU A 190 2.56 -0.71 -3.48
N VAL A 191 1.64 -1.25 -2.70
CA VAL A 191 0.49 -2.01 -3.20
C VAL A 191 -0.74 -1.13 -3.07
N VAL A 192 -1.52 -0.97 -4.15
CA VAL A 192 -2.64 -0.01 -4.17
C VAL A 192 -3.93 -0.73 -4.52
N PHE A 193 -4.93 -0.55 -3.67
CA PHE A 193 -6.29 -1.02 -3.91
C PHE A 193 -7.27 0.16 -3.95
N LEU A 194 -8.30 0.00 -4.78
CA LEU A 194 -9.44 0.92 -4.87
C LEU A 194 -10.72 0.08 -4.74
N ASP A 195 -11.62 0.47 -3.85
CA ASP A 195 -12.83 -0.29 -3.57
C ASP A 195 -13.80 -0.33 -4.77
N TYR A 196 -14.00 0.81 -5.42
CA TYR A 196 -14.87 0.90 -6.60
C TYR A 196 -14.20 1.64 -7.76
N GLY A 197 -14.49 1.18 -8.98
CA GLY A 197 -14.07 1.89 -10.20
C GLY A 197 -12.62 1.66 -10.61
N ALA A 198 -11.91 0.71 -10.01
CA ALA A 198 -10.62 0.27 -10.52
C ALA A 198 -10.77 -0.30 -11.94
N ASP A 199 -9.81 0.01 -12.79
CA ASP A 199 -9.73 -0.52 -14.16
C ASP A 199 -8.27 -0.88 -14.48
N PRO A 200 -7.85 -2.13 -14.18
CA PRO A 200 -6.47 -2.58 -14.40
C PRO A 200 -6.02 -2.54 -15.86
N LYS A 201 -6.95 -2.43 -16.83
CA LYS A 201 -6.61 -2.24 -18.25
C LYS A 201 -6.09 -0.84 -18.52
N LYS A 202 -6.53 0.15 -17.73
CA LYS A 202 -6.11 1.55 -17.85
C LYS A 202 -4.98 1.89 -16.90
N THR A 203 -5.08 1.40 -15.65
CA THR A 203 -4.12 1.70 -14.58
C THR A 203 -3.78 0.39 -13.84
N PRO A 204 -2.80 -0.38 -14.36
CA PRO A 204 -2.57 -1.77 -13.94
C PRO A 204 -2.04 -1.93 -12.50
N TYR A 205 -1.61 -0.84 -11.85
CA TYR A 205 -1.14 -0.84 -10.47
C TYR A 205 -2.22 -0.43 -9.45
N ILE A 206 -3.38 0.06 -9.89
CA ILE A 206 -4.53 0.30 -9.01
C ILE A 206 -5.46 -0.90 -9.12
N LEU A 207 -5.43 -1.75 -8.11
CA LEU A 207 -6.09 -3.03 -8.10
C LEU A 207 -7.53 -2.87 -7.60
N ASP A 208 -8.44 -3.68 -8.16
CA ASP A 208 -9.83 -3.78 -7.68
C ASP A 208 -9.82 -4.52 -6.34
N GLU A 209 -10.14 -3.82 -5.26
CA GLU A 209 -10.16 -4.42 -3.93
C GLU A 209 -10.98 -5.71 -3.91
N PHE A 210 -12.21 -5.66 -4.39
CA PHE A 210 -13.13 -6.78 -4.28
C PHE A 210 -12.87 -7.94 -5.25
N ALA A 211 -11.93 -7.77 -6.18
CA ALA A 211 -11.37 -8.88 -6.91
C ALA A 211 -10.34 -9.68 -6.07
N TYR A 212 -9.67 -9.02 -5.14
CA TYR A 212 -8.60 -9.57 -4.31
C TYR A 212 -8.99 -9.83 -2.86
N PHE A 213 -9.95 -9.08 -2.32
CA PHE A 213 -10.39 -9.18 -0.93
C PHE A 213 -11.90 -9.37 -0.81
N PHE A 214 -12.32 -9.84 0.34
CA PHE A 214 -13.62 -9.59 0.93
C PHE A 214 -13.41 -8.98 2.32
N GLU A 215 -14.45 -8.34 2.85
CA GLU A 215 -14.43 -7.71 4.15
C GLU A 215 -15.52 -8.20 5.08
N THR A 216 -15.22 -8.16 6.38
CA THR A 216 -16.23 -8.33 7.42
C THR A 216 -17.04 -7.04 7.59
N PRO A 217 -18.21 -7.09 8.28
CA PRO A 217 -19.00 -5.88 8.52
C PRO A 217 -18.23 -4.77 9.25
N TYR A 218 -18.54 -3.55 8.90
CA TYR A 218 -18.09 -2.32 9.57
C TYR A 218 -19.26 -1.65 10.33
N GLY A 219 -19.00 -0.56 11.05
CA GLY A 219 -20.01 0.12 11.87
C GLY A 219 -20.42 -0.71 13.09
N ILE A 220 -19.45 -1.39 13.69
CA ILE A 220 -19.65 -2.31 14.80
C ILE A 220 -19.76 -1.54 16.11
N THR A 221 -20.85 -1.76 16.85
CA THR A 221 -21.08 -1.19 18.19
C THR A 221 -20.97 -2.23 19.32
N ASP A 222 -20.82 -3.51 18.98
CA ASP A 222 -20.60 -4.60 19.94
C ASP A 222 -19.11 -4.84 20.15
N ALA A 223 -18.60 -4.45 21.31
CA ALA A 223 -17.19 -4.58 21.66
C ALA A 223 -16.68 -6.03 21.75
N SER A 224 -17.52 -7.04 21.58
CA SER A 224 -17.12 -8.44 21.50
C SER A 224 -16.73 -8.86 20.08
N PHE A 225 -17.04 -8.08 19.06
CA PHE A 225 -16.79 -8.37 17.64
C PHE A 225 -17.20 -9.79 17.21
N PRO A 226 -18.47 -10.17 17.37
CA PRO A 226 -18.91 -11.56 17.26
C PRO A 226 -19.09 -12.03 15.81
N ASN A 227 -18.79 -11.19 14.80
CA ASN A 227 -19.17 -11.45 13.41
C ASN A 227 -17.95 -11.47 12.47
N CYS A 228 -17.87 -12.55 11.69
CA CYS A 228 -16.89 -12.74 10.61
C CYS A 228 -17.56 -13.00 9.24
N SER A 229 -18.88 -12.73 9.11
CA SER A 229 -19.55 -12.91 7.82
C SER A 229 -18.95 -12.00 6.74
N ILE A 230 -19.11 -12.39 5.47
CA ILE A 230 -18.74 -11.54 4.35
C ILE A 230 -19.81 -10.44 4.21
N ASP A 231 -19.38 -9.19 4.29
CA ASP A 231 -20.21 -8.01 4.07
C ASP A 231 -19.99 -7.42 2.67
N ARG A 232 -18.74 -7.21 2.32
CA ARG A 232 -18.34 -6.64 1.03
C ARG A 232 -17.38 -7.54 0.27
N PRO A 233 -17.59 -7.76 -1.04
CA PRO A 233 -18.82 -7.48 -1.76
C PRO A 233 -19.92 -8.50 -1.41
N PRO A 234 -21.20 -8.11 -1.39
CA PRO A 234 -22.29 -9.00 -1.03
C PRO A 234 -22.31 -10.27 -1.87
N GLY A 235 -22.42 -11.44 -1.20
CA GLY A 235 -22.48 -12.73 -1.86
C GLY A 235 -21.16 -13.24 -2.45
N ALA A 236 -20.03 -12.62 -2.10
CA ALA A 236 -18.73 -13.10 -2.54
C ALA A 236 -18.40 -14.48 -1.95
N SER A 237 -17.62 -15.28 -2.73
CA SER A 237 -16.96 -16.46 -2.20
C SER A 237 -15.68 -16.07 -1.45
N PRO A 238 -15.35 -16.70 -0.32
CA PRO A 238 -14.06 -16.53 0.34
C PRO A 238 -12.91 -17.18 -0.43
N ASP A 239 -13.22 -18.04 -1.41
CA ASP A 239 -12.22 -18.82 -2.13
C ASP A 239 -11.36 -17.93 -3.05
N GLY A 240 -10.06 -18.08 -2.95
CA GLY A 240 -9.09 -17.36 -3.78
C GLY A 240 -8.90 -15.89 -3.43
N ARG A 241 -9.61 -15.35 -2.45
CA ARG A 241 -9.49 -13.97 -1.96
C ARG A 241 -8.78 -13.91 -0.61
N MET A 242 -7.97 -12.90 -0.42
CA MET A 242 -7.55 -12.42 0.89
C MET A 242 -8.75 -11.82 1.63
N TYR A 243 -8.63 -11.49 2.92
CA TYR A 243 -9.72 -10.80 3.59
C TYR A 243 -9.26 -9.78 4.62
N ILE A 244 -10.13 -8.79 4.79
CA ILE A 244 -10.01 -7.69 5.74
C ILE A 244 -11.00 -7.89 6.87
N VAL A 245 -10.52 -7.83 8.09
CA VAL A 245 -11.35 -7.74 9.30
C VAL A 245 -11.46 -6.27 9.68
N ASN A 246 -12.67 -5.74 9.65
CA ASN A 246 -12.98 -4.40 10.13
C ASN A 246 -13.09 -4.45 11.66
N HIS A 247 -11.98 -4.21 12.36
CA HIS A 247 -11.84 -4.29 13.80
C HIS A 247 -11.72 -2.89 14.44
N PHE A 248 -12.69 -2.06 14.19
CA PHE A 248 -12.84 -0.75 14.82
C PHE A 248 -14.23 -0.63 15.43
N LEU A 249 -14.26 -0.14 16.67
CA LEU A 249 -15.47 -0.03 17.44
C LEU A 249 -16.07 1.37 17.31
N ASP A 250 -17.34 1.42 16.97
CA ASP A 250 -18.13 2.63 16.98
C ASP A 250 -19.03 2.71 18.21
N LYS A 251 -19.40 3.92 18.58
CA LYS A 251 -20.51 4.19 19.49
C LYS A 251 -21.53 5.08 18.81
N GLU A 252 -22.79 4.80 19.10
CA GLU A 252 -23.87 5.62 18.58
C GLU A 252 -24.10 6.85 19.48
N VAL A 253 -24.07 8.03 18.87
CA VAL A 253 -24.39 9.29 19.53
C VAL A 253 -25.44 10.02 18.71
N LEU A 254 -26.66 10.15 19.23
CA LEU A 254 -27.79 10.81 18.55
C LEU A 254 -28.07 10.24 17.13
N GLY A 255 -27.92 8.92 16.95
CA GLY A 255 -28.13 8.24 15.66
C GLY A 255 -26.95 8.32 14.68
N ILE A 256 -25.81 8.83 15.11
CA ILE A 256 -24.57 8.90 14.32
C ILE A 256 -23.53 7.97 14.95
N LEU A 257 -22.90 7.16 14.13
CA LEU A 257 -21.76 6.34 14.56
C LEU A 257 -20.49 7.20 14.56
N ILE A 258 -19.74 7.11 15.65
CA ILE A 258 -18.45 7.76 15.81
C ILE A 258 -17.45 6.78 16.43
N PRO A 259 -16.15 6.88 16.13
CA PRO A 259 -15.13 6.01 16.68
C PRO A 259 -15.11 5.99 18.21
N ASP A 260 -15.07 4.80 18.82
CA ASP A 260 -15.03 4.66 20.28
C ASP A 260 -13.60 4.69 20.83
N ARG A 261 -13.01 5.86 20.88
CA ARG A 261 -11.67 6.10 21.41
C ARG A 261 -11.46 5.58 22.84
N LEU A 262 -12.49 5.56 23.66
CA LEU A 262 -12.34 5.17 25.06
C LEU A 262 -12.08 3.67 25.25
N HIS A 263 -12.57 2.85 24.33
CA HIS A 263 -12.40 1.40 24.37
C HIS A 263 -11.24 0.91 23.49
N ALA A 264 -10.60 1.79 22.70
CA ALA A 264 -9.58 1.40 21.72
C ALA A 264 -8.41 0.61 22.35
N ALA A 265 -7.91 1.01 23.52
CA ALA A 265 -6.84 0.27 24.19
C ALA A 265 -7.23 -1.19 24.54
N LYS A 266 -8.51 -1.47 24.80
CA LYS A 266 -9.01 -2.81 25.06
C LYS A 266 -9.25 -3.58 23.76
N THR A 267 -9.90 -2.96 22.79
CA THR A 267 -10.20 -3.63 21.51
C THR A 267 -8.95 -3.89 20.70
N ASN A 268 -7.96 -3.01 20.76
CA ASN A 268 -6.66 -3.15 20.09
C ASN A 268 -5.66 -4.05 20.86
N ALA A 269 -6.10 -4.76 21.90
CA ALA A 269 -5.24 -5.71 22.61
C ALA A 269 -4.88 -6.92 21.73
N ALA A 270 -3.74 -7.54 22.00
CA ALA A 270 -3.29 -8.73 21.28
C ALA A 270 -4.09 -9.98 21.64
N SER A 271 -4.78 -10.00 22.80
CA SER A 271 -5.59 -11.13 23.28
C SER A 271 -6.64 -10.69 24.29
N GLY A 272 -7.59 -11.56 24.55
CA GLY A 272 -8.72 -11.30 25.46
C GLY A 272 -10.02 -10.99 24.71
N ASP A 273 -11.14 -10.98 25.42
CA ASP A 273 -12.47 -10.79 24.82
C ASP A 273 -12.58 -9.45 24.08
N GLY A 274 -13.01 -9.50 22.82
CA GLY A 274 -13.18 -8.32 21.96
C GLY A 274 -11.87 -7.73 21.45
N SER A 275 -10.75 -8.43 21.58
CA SER A 275 -9.45 -8.00 21.07
C SER A 275 -9.27 -8.33 19.59
N ILE A 276 -8.25 -7.71 18.95
CA ILE A 276 -7.76 -8.07 17.62
C ILE A 276 -7.52 -9.57 17.53
N GLY A 277 -6.84 -10.16 18.51
CA GLY A 277 -6.54 -11.60 18.52
C GLY A 277 -7.81 -12.44 18.57
N ALA A 278 -8.76 -12.12 19.44
CA ALA A 278 -10.00 -12.87 19.57
C ALA A 278 -10.86 -12.87 18.30
N GLN A 279 -11.04 -11.72 17.65
CA GLN A 279 -11.79 -11.67 16.39
C GLN A 279 -11.02 -12.35 15.26
N SER A 280 -9.70 -12.22 15.21
CA SER A 280 -8.89 -12.90 14.20
C SER A 280 -8.98 -14.43 14.33
N GLU A 281 -8.95 -14.98 15.56
CA GLU A 281 -9.11 -16.41 15.85
C GLU A 281 -10.55 -16.89 15.52
N LEU A 282 -11.57 -16.07 15.82
CA LEU A 282 -12.95 -16.34 15.41
C LEU A 282 -13.05 -16.45 13.89
N CYS A 283 -12.49 -15.48 13.14
CA CYS A 283 -12.53 -15.48 11.68
C CYS A 283 -11.68 -16.62 11.08
N GLU A 284 -10.55 -16.99 11.71
CA GLU A 284 -9.78 -18.17 11.34
C GLU A 284 -10.61 -19.45 11.47
N SER A 285 -11.41 -19.56 12.51
CA SER A 285 -12.28 -20.75 12.69
C SER A 285 -13.32 -20.90 11.56
N VAL A 286 -13.73 -19.77 10.95
CA VAL A 286 -14.70 -19.73 9.83
C VAL A 286 -14.02 -19.99 8.49
N TYR A 287 -12.87 -19.34 8.23
CA TYR A 287 -12.21 -19.35 6.91
C TYR A 287 -10.99 -20.27 6.83
N HIS A 288 -10.62 -20.93 7.92
CA HIS A 288 -9.47 -21.84 8.06
C HIS A 288 -8.12 -21.19 7.69
N ARG A 289 -8.03 -19.90 7.88
CA ARG A 289 -6.83 -19.07 7.69
C ARG A 289 -6.98 -17.75 8.45
N LEU A 290 -5.86 -17.19 8.87
CA LEU A 290 -5.83 -15.87 9.51
C LEU A 290 -6.19 -14.75 8.52
N PRO A 291 -6.69 -13.60 9.01
CA PRO A 291 -6.93 -12.44 8.17
C PRO A 291 -5.63 -11.93 7.54
N ASN A 292 -5.74 -11.39 6.33
CA ASN A 292 -4.61 -10.73 5.68
C ASN A 292 -4.46 -9.27 6.15
N VAL A 293 -5.56 -8.68 6.59
CA VAL A 293 -5.60 -7.34 7.15
C VAL A 293 -6.56 -7.29 8.32
N VAL A 294 -6.18 -6.57 9.36
CA VAL A 294 -7.07 -6.15 10.44
C VAL A 294 -7.00 -4.63 10.52
N LEU A 295 -8.09 -3.95 10.20
CA LEU A 295 -8.20 -2.49 10.29
C LEU A 295 -8.60 -2.09 11.70
N ALA A 296 -7.89 -1.12 12.28
CA ALA A 296 -8.15 -0.59 13.61
C ALA A 296 -8.14 0.94 13.63
N ASP A 297 -8.95 1.51 14.52
CA ASP A 297 -8.86 2.91 14.91
C ASP A 297 -7.82 3.08 16.03
N PHE A 298 -7.27 4.28 16.17
CA PHE A 298 -6.35 4.65 17.27
C PHE A 298 -5.22 3.63 17.45
N VAL A 299 -4.48 3.37 16.37
CA VAL A 299 -3.43 2.33 16.33
C VAL A 299 -2.30 2.52 17.34
N ASP A 300 -2.19 3.68 17.96
CA ASP A 300 -1.28 3.99 19.07
C ASP A 300 -1.78 3.49 20.43
N GLN A 301 -3.03 3.02 20.52
CA GLN A 301 -3.62 2.50 21.75
C GLN A 301 -3.66 0.99 21.73
N GLY A 302 -3.43 0.36 22.88
CA GLY A 302 -3.43 -1.08 23.02
C GLY A 302 -2.11 -1.73 22.56
N GLU A 303 -2.23 -2.91 21.94
CA GLU A 303 -1.08 -3.78 21.61
C GLU A 303 -1.10 -4.16 20.12
N VAL A 304 -1.39 -3.20 19.25
CA VAL A 304 -1.61 -3.42 17.80
C VAL A 304 -0.46 -4.19 17.15
N MET A 305 0.78 -3.76 17.38
CA MET A 305 1.94 -4.42 16.77
C MET A 305 2.24 -5.79 17.41
N ALA A 306 2.02 -5.96 18.71
CA ALA A 306 2.12 -7.28 19.34
C ALA A 306 1.04 -8.26 18.83
N ALA A 307 -0.15 -7.75 18.51
CA ALA A 307 -1.19 -8.54 17.83
C ALA A 307 -0.73 -8.99 16.44
N GLN A 308 -0.14 -8.08 15.65
CA GLN A 308 0.42 -8.43 14.34
C GLN A 308 1.50 -9.52 14.45
N ASP A 309 2.44 -9.35 15.36
CA ASP A 309 3.53 -10.29 15.58
C ASP A 309 2.98 -11.67 15.96
N ARG A 310 2.04 -11.72 16.90
CA ARG A 310 1.37 -12.97 17.30
C ARG A 310 0.67 -13.65 16.13
N LEU A 311 -0.11 -12.92 15.33
CA LEU A 311 -0.84 -13.45 14.18
C LEU A 311 0.12 -13.93 13.08
N ASN A 312 1.29 -13.35 12.97
CA ASN A 312 2.33 -13.78 12.03
C ASN A 312 3.28 -14.84 12.60
N GLY A 313 3.19 -15.16 13.88
CA GLY A 313 4.03 -16.19 14.53
C GLY A 313 5.50 -15.75 14.68
N VAL A 314 5.75 -14.50 15.01
CA VAL A 314 7.08 -13.91 15.26
C VAL A 314 7.17 -13.29 16.64
#